data_b9b140b6ed9b0eb16221ff24b9489a08
#
_entry.id   b9b140b6ed9b0eb16221ff24b9489a08
#
_cell.length_a   1.000
_cell.length_b   1.000
_cell.length_c   1.000
_cell.angle_alpha   90.00
_cell.angle_beta   90.00
_cell.angle_gamma   90.00
#
_symmetry.space_group_name_H-M   'P 1'
#
loop_
_entity.id
_entity.type
_entity.pdbx_description
1 polymer ?
#
loop_
_entity_poly.entity_id
_entity_poly.type
_entity_poly.pdbx_seq_one_letter_code
_entity_poly.pdbx_strand_id
1 'polypeptide(L)'
;MKKSILKSMLLALLIGVAVPCVNAQTSQVAHIGDILCEDNQVVSPANFNASTHTPIGVVFYVDNVGKHGWAIDLQDMGSYQWQNTWNDTPLTNYGSQRLAIYDLDGYRNTEIIYAQYNDSTFSERFPAFDAVDFESGWYLPTLGQLNYLYGNLIEVNAGIYAAGGISFETGTSWAYWSSTEYSSQYTWVLHSNGGFNNENMTNSRRVRAARNFSLDQ
;
A
#
# COMPACT_ATOMS: atom_id res chain seq x y z
N MET A 1 -64.80 42.20 51.56
CA MET A 1 -63.55 42.73 50.96
C MET A 1 -62.51 41.61 50.92
N LYS A 2 -62.33 40.93 49.80
CA LYS A 2 -61.28 39.90 49.64
C LYS A 2 -60.24 40.41 48.61
N LYS A 3 -59.01 40.64 49.05
CA LYS A 3 -57.89 41.00 48.17
C LYS A 3 -57.35 39.73 47.48
N SER A 4 -57.43 39.77 46.16
CA SER A 4 -56.79 38.76 45.33
C SER A 4 -55.34 39.15 45.14
N ILE A 5 -54.41 38.22 45.48
CA ILE A 5 -52.95 38.36 45.22
C ILE A 5 -52.64 37.63 43.93
N LEU A 6 -52.31 38.37 42.89
CA LEU A 6 -51.89 37.85 41.58
C LEU A 6 -50.40 37.45 41.73
N LYS A 7 -50.12 36.17 41.67
CA LYS A 7 -48.75 35.64 41.59
C LYS A 7 -48.28 35.65 40.14
N SER A 8 -47.40 36.57 39.82
CA SER A 8 -46.67 36.53 38.55
C SER A 8 -45.64 35.39 38.55
N MET A 9 -45.84 34.39 37.70
CA MET A 9 -44.87 33.35 37.44
C MET A 9 -43.91 33.83 36.35
N LEU A 10 -42.68 34.10 36.72
CA LEU A 10 -41.59 34.45 35.80
C LEU A 10 -41.06 33.14 35.18
N LEU A 11 -41.39 32.87 33.92
CA LEU A 11 -40.88 31.71 33.16
C LEU A 11 -39.50 32.10 32.59
N ALA A 12 -38.42 31.63 33.21
CA ALA A 12 -37.08 31.78 32.69
C ALA A 12 -36.86 30.81 31.52
N LEU A 13 -36.81 31.33 30.31
CA LEU A 13 -36.48 30.57 29.10
C LEU A 13 -34.96 30.38 29.06
N LEU A 14 -34.46 29.22 29.47
CA LEU A 14 -33.07 28.81 29.26
C LEU A 14 -32.90 28.45 27.75
N ILE A 15 -32.37 29.40 27.01
CA ILE A 15 -31.87 29.11 25.65
C ILE A 15 -30.54 28.41 25.81
N GLY A 16 -30.56 27.06 25.73
CA GLY A 16 -29.35 26.26 25.63
C GLY A 16 -28.71 26.50 24.28
N VAL A 17 -27.66 27.30 24.24
CA VAL A 17 -26.78 27.39 23.08
C VAL A 17 -26.03 26.06 23.00
N ALA A 18 -26.47 25.18 22.10
CA ALA A 18 -25.69 24.00 21.76
C ALA A 18 -24.40 24.51 21.04
N VAL A 19 -23.29 24.50 21.77
CA VAL A 19 -21.97 24.68 21.16
C VAL A 19 -21.75 23.43 20.30
N PRO A 20 -21.59 23.54 18.98
CA PRO A 20 -21.21 22.39 18.22
C PRO A 20 -19.85 21.92 18.75
N CYS A 21 -19.79 20.69 19.27
CA CYS A 21 -18.52 19.99 19.43
C CYS A 21 -17.93 19.86 18.03
N VAL A 22 -17.05 20.78 17.67
CA VAL A 22 -16.10 20.53 16.58
C VAL A 22 -15.22 19.40 17.11
N ASN A 23 -15.52 18.17 16.73
CA ASN A 23 -14.57 17.10 16.84
C ASN A 23 -13.34 17.56 16.05
N ALA A 24 -12.33 18.02 16.77
CA ALA A 24 -11.00 18.18 16.20
C ALA A 24 -10.61 16.77 15.74
N GLN A 25 -10.74 16.52 14.44
CA GLN A 25 -10.27 15.29 13.83
C GLN A 25 -8.76 15.27 14.08
N THR A 26 -8.34 14.45 15.03
CA THR A 26 -6.92 14.29 15.31
C THR A 26 -6.30 13.79 14.02
N SER A 27 -5.42 14.61 13.45
CA SER A 27 -4.71 14.27 12.22
C SER A 27 -4.02 12.92 12.41
N GLN A 28 -4.50 11.91 11.66
CA GLN A 28 -3.99 10.56 11.76
C GLN A 28 -2.53 10.53 11.27
N VAL A 29 -1.69 9.76 11.93
CA VAL A 29 -0.27 9.56 11.59
C VAL A 29 -0.06 8.06 11.40
N ALA A 30 0.47 7.67 10.26
CA ALA A 30 0.80 6.28 9.95
C ALA A 30 2.15 5.87 10.52
N HIS A 31 2.25 4.60 10.90
CA HIS A 31 3.48 3.94 11.31
C HIS A 31 3.70 2.67 10.48
N ILE A 32 4.93 2.21 10.43
CA ILE A 32 5.26 0.94 9.78
C ILE A 32 4.55 -0.20 10.52
N GLY A 33 3.92 -1.10 9.77
CA GLY A 33 3.11 -2.19 10.29
C GLY A 33 1.63 -1.84 10.52
N ASP A 34 1.23 -0.56 10.44
CA ASP A 34 -0.19 -0.18 10.50
C ASP A 34 -0.96 -0.75 9.30
N ILE A 35 -2.22 -1.08 9.55
CA ILE A 35 -3.14 -1.64 8.57
C ILE A 35 -3.85 -0.51 7.84
N LEU A 36 -3.65 -0.40 6.54
CA LEU A 36 -4.38 0.51 5.66
C LEU A 36 -5.74 -0.09 5.34
N CYS A 37 -6.81 0.71 5.48
CA CYS A 37 -8.18 0.32 5.26
C CYS A 37 -8.79 1.01 4.03
N GLU A 38 -9.89 0.47 3.50
CA GLU A 38 -10.61 1.01 2.31
C GLU A 38 -11.05 2.47 2.46
N ASP A 39 -11.39 2.88 3.68
CA ASP A 39 -11.76 4.26 4.03
C ASP A 39 -10.56 5.21 4.17
N ASN A 40 -9.38 4.77 3.71
CA ASN A 40 -8.11 5.47 3.81
C ASN A 40 -7.65 5.77 5.25
N GLN A 41 -8.19 5.06 6.24
CA GLN A 41 -7.66 5.09 7.60
C GLN A 41 -6.50 4.10 7.75
N VAL A 42 -5.59 4.43 8.68
CA VAL A 42 -4.56 3.50 9.14
C VAL A 42 -4.82 3.14 10.60
N VAL A 43 -4.76 1.84 10.90
CA VAL A 43 -5.07 1.30 12.23
C VAL A 43 -3.93 0.42 12.70
N SER A 44 -3.43 0.65 13.92
CA SER A 44 -2.39 -0.24 14.46
C SER A 44 -2.90 -1.67 14.61
N PRO A 45 -2.06 -2.70 14.46
CA PRO A 45 -2.45 -4.10 14.61
C PRO A 45 -3.16 -4.41 15.94
N ALA A 46 -2.74 -3.74 17.02
CA ALA A 46 -3.32 -3.91 18.36
C ALA A 46 -4.76 -3.38 18.49
N ASN A 47 -5.14 -2.41 17.66
CA ASN A 47 -6.46 -1.75 17.70
C ASN A 47 -7.35 -2.17 16.52
N PHE A 48 -6.84 -3.00 15.61
CA PHE A 48 -7.58 -3.40 14.42
C PHE A 48 -8.79 -4.28 14.77
N ASN A 49 -9.93 -3.95 14.18
CA ASN A 49 -11.15 -4.70 14.31
C ASN A 49 -11.83 -4.86 12.94
N ALA A 50 -11.84 -6.08 12.44
CA ALA A 50 -12.43 -6.43 11.14
C ALA A 50 -13.95 -6.18 11.04
N SER A 51 -14.66 -5.96 12.17
CA SER A 51 -16.08 -5.60 12.15
C SER A 51 -16.33 -4.12 11.84
N THR A 52 -15.32 -3.27 11.94
CA THR A 52 -15.41 -1.81 11.76
C THR A 52 -14.53 -1.29 10.61
N HIS A 53 -13.55 -2.06 10.17
CA HIS A 53 -12.60 -1.66 9.14
C HIS A 53 -12.40 -2.80 8.14
N THR A 54 -12.41 -2.48 6.85
CA THR A 54 -12.01 -3.40 5.78
C THR A 54 -10.53 -3.18 5.46
N PRO A 55 -9.64 -4.12 5.81
CA PRO A 55 -8.22 -3.94 5.57
C PRO A 55 -7.91 -4.19 4.09
N ILE A 56 -7.01 -3.38 3.50
CA ILE A 56 -6.57 -3.54 2.11
C ILE A 56 -5.05 -3.73 1.99
N GLY A 57 -4.27 -3.32 2.97
CA GLY A 57 -2.81 -3.45 2.93
C GLY A 57 -2.17 -3.15 4.26
N VAL A 58 -0.83 -3.24 4.31
CA VAL A 58 -0.02 -2.91 5.49
C VAL A 58 1.09 -1.95 5.11
N VAL A 59 1.24 -0.91 5.90
CA VAL A 59 2.23 0.15 5.72
C VAL A 59 3.64 -0.40 5.90
N PHE A 60 4.51 -0.21 4.90
CA PHE A 60 5.91 -0.61 4.95
C PHE A 60 6.90 0.56 4.81
N TYR A 61 6.41 1.73 4.45
CA TYR A 61 7.15 2.98 4.42
C TYR A 61 6.24 4.15 4.73
N VAL A 62 6.74 5.13 5.47
CA VAL A 62 6.10 6.41 5.72
C VAL A 62 7.10 7.55 5.56
N ASP A 63 6.62 8.71 5.16
CA ASP A 63 7.39 9.94 5.15
C ASP A 63 7.72 10.41 6.59
N ASN A 64 8.52 11.45 6.71
CA ASN A 64 8.97 11.97 8.01
C ASN A 64 7.86 12.62 8.86
N VAL A 65 6.67 12.84 8.29
CA VAL A 65 5.49 13.38 8.99
C VAL A 65 4.39 12.32 9.19
N GLY A 66 4.58 11.12 8.65
CA GLY A 66 3.63 10.01 8.76
C GLY A 66 2.32 10.21 8.01
N LYS A 67 2.34 11.01 6.93
CA LYS A 67 1.14 11.35 6.16
C LYS A 67 1.05 10.65 4.83
N HIS A 68 2.18 10.37 4.21
CA HIS A 68 2.28 9.69 2.93
C HIS A 68 3.20 8.49 3.05
N GLY A 69 2.92 7.47 2.28
CA GLY A 69 3.74 6.28 2.31
C GLY A 69 3.33 5.22 1.31
N TRP A 70 3.86 4.03 1.54
CA TRP A 70 3.56 2.84 0.74
C TRP A 70 2.99 1.74 1.62
N ALA A 71 1.96 1.09 1.13
CA ALA A 71 1.39 -0.12 1.70
C ALA A 71 1.58 -1.30 0.75
N ILE A 72 1.77 -2.49 1.32
CA ILE A 72 1.82 -3.76 0.58
C ILE A 72 0.48 -4.47 0.71
N ASP A 73 0.04 -5.14 -0.35
CA ASP A 73 -1.21 -5.91 -0.35
C ASP A 73 -1.19 -7.02 0.71
N LEU A 74 -2.35 -7.38 1.22
CA LEU A 74 -2.54 -8.47 2.16
C LEU A 74 -2.35 -9.84 1.52
N GLN A 75 -2.53 -9.94 0.20
CA GLN A 75 -2.50 -11.19 -0.55
C GLN A 75 -1.25 -11.30 -1.43
N ASP A 76 -0.76 -12.53 -1.59
CA ASP A 76 0.20 -12.90 -2.61
C ASP A 76 -0.59 -13.23 -3.90
N MET A 77 -0.27 -12.56 -5.00
CA MET A 77 -0.98 -12.72 -6.28
C MET A 77 -0.63 -14.04 -6.98
N GLY A 78 0.38 -14.78 -6.48
CA GLY A 78 0.91 -15.97 -7.12
C GLY A 78 2.19 -15.72 -7.90
N SER A 79 2.56 -16.67 -8.77
CA SER A 79 3.80 -16.61 -9.54
C SER A 79 3.52 -16.39 -11.02
N TYR A 80 4.15 -15.37 -11.57
CA TYR A 80 3.97 -14.92 -12.96
C TYR A 80 5.32 -14.67 -13.62
N GLN A 81 5.35 -14.72 -14.95
CA GLN A 81 6.43 -14.13 -15.73
C GLN A 81 6.34 -12.61 -15.63
N TRP A 82 7.48 -11.93 -15.60
CA TRP A 82 7.49 -10.47 -15.68
C TRP A 82 6.99 -9.99 -17.05
N GLN A 83 7.52 -10.62 -18.11
CA GLN A 83 6.99 -10.60 -19.49
C GLN A 83 7.19 -11.97 -20.15
N ASN A 84 6.37 -12.30 -21.14
CA ASN A 84 6.43 -13.60 -21.82
C ASN A 84 7.46 -13.64 -22.96
N THR A 85 7.88 -12.48 -23.45
CA THR A 85 8.85 -12.33 -24.54
C THR A 85 9.84 -11.23 -24.19
N TRP A 86 11.02 -11.28 -24.81
CA TRP A 86 12.06 -10.25 -24.60
C TRP A 86 11.76 -9.04 -25.49
N ASN A 87 10.96 -8.13 -24.99
CA ASN A 87 10.78 -6.82 -25.60
C ASN A 87 11.48 -5.78 -24.75
N ASP A 88 12.19 -4.88 -25.41
CA ASP A 88 12.70 -3.69 -24.75
C ASP A 88 11.53 -2.80 -24.37
N THR A 89 11.45 -2.43 -23.09
CA THR A 89 10.40 -1.55 -22.59
C THR A 89 10.93 -0.12 -22.45
N PRO A 90 10.07 0.89 -22.29
CA PRO A 90 10.53 2.27 -22.07
C PRO A 90 11.01 2.55 -20.65
N LEU A 91 11.09 1.52 -19.79
CA LEU A 91 11.60 1.68 -18.44
C LEU A 91 13.11 1.93 -18.43
N THR A 92 13.58 2.57 -17.37
CA THR A 92 15.03 2.78 -17.18
C THR A 92 15.72 1.49 -16.78
N ASN A 93 16.78 1.13 -17.49
CA ASN A 93 17.63 0.00 -17.16
C ASN A 93 18.65 0.37 -16.05
N TYR A 94 18.56 -0.32 -14.92
CA TYR A 94 19.48 -0.15 -13.79
C TYR A 94 20.45 -1.33 -13.71
N GLY A 95 21.52 -1.30 -14.49
CA GLY A 95 22.51 -2.38 -14.61
C GLY A 95 23.37 -2.63 -13.35
N SER A 96 23.03 -2.05 -12.20
CA SER A 96 23.66 -2.34 -10.92
C SER A 96 22.67 -2.19 -9.76
N GLN A 97 22.79 -3.08 -8.77
CA GLN A 97 21.99 -3.03 -7.54
C GLN A 97 22.06 -1.67 -6.84
N ARG A 98 23.28 -1.06 -6.81
CA ARG A 98 23.50 0.23 -6.18
C ARG A 98 22.63 1.34 -6.77
N LEU A 99 22.31 1.30 -8.05
CA LEU A 99 21.44 2.28 -8.71
C LEU A 99 19.96 1.83 -8.60
N ALA A 100 19.69 0.56 -8.74
CA ALA A 100 18.34 -0.01 -8.73
C ALA A 100 17.58 0.23 -7.41
N ILE A 101 18.28 0.27 -6.27
CA ILE A 101 17.66 0.56 -4.96
C ILE A 101 17.21 2.03 -4.80
N TYR A 102 17.59 2.94 -5.70
CA TYR A 102 17.10 4.31 -5.75
C TYR A 102 15.90 4.50 -6.68
N ASP A 103 15.50 3.47 -7.40
CA ASP A 103 14.21 3.45 -8.08
C ASP A 103 13.11 3.26 -7.02
N LEU A 104 12.27 4.29 -6.81
CA LEU A 104 11.28 4.35 -5.74
C LEU A 104 9.85 4.59 -6.26
N ASP A 105 9.65 4.64 -7.59
CA ASP A 105 8.35 4.96 -8.17
C ASP A 105 7.77 3.78 -8.99
N GLY A 106 7.32 2.75 -8.26
CA GLY A 106 6.69 1.57 -8.86
C GLY A 106 5.35 1.89 -9.54
N TYR A 107 4.63 2.90 -9.04
CA TYR A 107 3.42 3.39 -9.69
C TYR A 107 3.75 3.90 -11.10
N ARG A 108 4.77 4.75 -11.22
CA ARG A 108 5.20 5.30 -12.51
C ARG A 108 5.69 4.21 -13.47
N ASN A 109 6.48 3.25 -12.98
CA ASN A 109 6.93 2.13 -13.80
C ASN A 109 5.75 1.32 -14.35
N THR A 110 4.78 1.00 -13.48
CA THR A 110 3.57 0.28 -13.88
C THR A 110 2.73 1.10 -14.86
N GLU A 111 2.55 2.40 -14.60
CA GLU A 111 1.83 3.33 -15.48
C GLU A 111 2.43 3.36 -16.90
N ILE A 112 3.76 3.42 -17.01
CA ILE A 112 4.47 3.43 -18.30
C ILE A 112 4.16 2.15 -19.09
N ILE A 113 4.22 0.98 -18.44
CA ILE A 113 3.93 -0.31 -19.09
C ILE A 113 2.46 -0.34 -19.54
N TYR A 114 1.52 0.06 -18.68
CA TYR A 114 0.10 0.13 -19.05
C TYR A 114 -0.16 1.11 -20.19
N ALA A 115 0.39 2.32 -20.12
CA ALA A 115 0.17 3.36 -21.13
C ALA A 115 0.62 2.92 -22.54
N GLN A 116 1.68 2.11 -22.61
CA GLN A 116 2.25 1.68 -23.91
C GLN A 116 1.68 0.37 -24.42
N TYR A 117 1.26 -0.54 -23.55
CA TYR A 117 1.00 -1.92 -23.92
C TYR A 117 -0.39 -2.45 -23.56
N ASN A 118 -1.27 -1.62 -22.95
CA ASN A 118 -2.61 -2.04 -22.52
C ASN A 118 -3.55 -2.27 -23.73
N ASP A 119 -3.36 -3.40 -24.37
CA ASP A 119 -4.20 -3.90 -25.44
C ASP A 119 -4.73 -5.31 -25.10
N SER A 120 -5.45 -5.95 -26.01
CA SER A 120 -6.03 -7.29 -25.78
C SER A 120 -5.00 -8.40 -25.51
N THR A 121 -3.70 -8.14 -25.67
CA THR A 121 -2.61 -9.08 -25.41
C THR A 121 -1.83 -8.76 -24.15
N PHE A 122 -2.22 -7.73 -23.39
CA PHE A 122 -1.49 -7.23 -22.23
C PHE A 122 -1.25 -8.31 -21.17
N SER A 123 -2.30 -9.02 -20.78
CA SER A 123 -2.23 -10.10 -19.78
C SER A 123 -1.31 -11.26 -20.19
N GLU A 124 -1.22 -11.54 -21.50
CA GLU A 124 -0.29 -12.54 -22.02
C GLU A 124 1.15 -12.01 -22.02
N ARG A 125 1.34 -10.73 -22.41
CA ARG A 125 2.68 -10.13 -22.58
C ARG A 125 3.34 -9.74 -21.28
N PHE A 126 2.58 -9.21 -20.33
CA PHE A 126 3.05 -8.68 -19.04
C PHE A 126 2.28 -9.26 -17.84
N PRO A 127 2.32 -10.60 -17.63
CA PRO A 127 1.50 -11.25 -16.61
C PRO A 127 1.70 -10.73 -15.20
N ALA A 128 2.93 -10.30 -14.84
CA ALA A 128 3.21 -9.74 -13.50
C ALA A 128 2.56 -8.36 -13.29
N PHE A 129 2.42 -7.56 -14.35
CA PHE A 129 1.74 -6.26 -14.29
C PHE A 129 0.23 -6.41 -14.38
N ASP A 130 -0.27 -7.39 -15.12
CA ASP A 130 -1.70 -7.71 -15.19
C ASP A 130 -2.24 -8.28 -13.87
N ALA A 131 -1.38 -8.95 -13.10
CA ALA A 131 -1.75 -9.49 -11.79
C ALA A 131 -2.04 -8.42 -10.72
N VAL A 132 -1.59 -7.17 -10.94
CA VAL A 132 -1.88 -6.05 -10.04
C VAL A 132 -3.08 -5.26 -10.54
N ASP A 133 -3.98 -4.86 -9.65
CA ASP A 133 -5.15 -4.04 -9.99
C ASP A 133 -4.74 -2.56 -10.08
N PHE A 134 -4.14 -2.20 -11.23
CA PHE A 134 -3.62 -0.85 -11.45
C PHE A 134 -4.73 0.21 -11.47
N GLU A 135 -5.93 -0.13 -11.96
CA GLU A 135 -7.07 0.79 -11.99
C GLU A 135 -7.53 1.21 -10.59
N SER A 136 -7.36 0.31 -9.61
CA SER A 136 -7.61 0.60 -8.19
C SER A 136 -6.40 1.20 -7.46
N GLY A 137 -5.31 1.52 -8.19
CA GLY A 137 -4.12 2.18 -7.65
C GLY A 137 -3.06 1.24 -7.07
N TRP A 138 -3.18 -0.07 -7.32
CA TRP A 138 -2.15 -1.04 -6.99
C TRP A 138 -1.13 -1.16 -8.13
N TYR A 139 0.13 -1.37 -7.79
CA TYR A 139 1.21 -1.44 -8.78
C TYR A 139 2.29 -2.46 -8.38
N LEU A 140 3.11 -2.86 -9.36
CA LEU A 140 4.28 -3.69 -9.12
C LEU A 140 5.39 -2.84 -8.45
N PRO A 141 5.80 -3.14 -7.20
CA PRO A 141 6.78 -2.32 -6.49
C PRO A 141 8.15 -2.34 -7.17
N THR A 142 8.91 -1.27 -6.99
CA THR A 142 10.32 -1.21 -7.43
C THR A 142 11.24 -2.00 -6.49
N LEU A 143 12.49 -2.22 -6.93
CA LEU A 143 13.52 -2.82 -6.07
C LEU A 143 13.78 -1.98 -4.82
N GLY A 144 13.80 -0.65 -4.96
CA GLY A 144 13.97 0.26 -3.84
C GLY A 144 12.83 0.17 -2.83
N GLN A 145 11.58 0.08 -3.29
CA GLN A 145 10.41 -0.13 -2.43
C GLN A 145 10.47 -1.51 -1.73
N LEU A 146 10.85 -2.56 -2.46
CA LEU A 146 11.05 -3.90 -1.87
C LEU A 146 12.19 -3.92 -0.84
N ASN A 147 13.22 -3.08 -1.00
CA ASN A 147 14.28 -2.93 -0.01
C ASN A 147 13.75 -2.32 1.30
N TYR A 148 12.89 -1.30 1.23
CA TYR A 148 12.20 -0.75 2.42
C TYR A 148 11.28 -1.79 3.06
N LEU A 149 10.53 -2.53 2.26
CA LEU A 149 9.67 -3.62 2.73
C LEU A 149 10.47 -4.66 3.52
N TYR A 150 11.59 -5.14 2.96
CA TYR A 150 12.40 -6.15 3.60
C TYR A 150 13.03 -5.66 4.90
N GLY A 151 13.46 -4.40 4.95
CA GLY A 151 14.00 -3.78 6.16
C GLY A 151 12.99 -3.70 7.32
N ASN A 152 11.69 -3.76 7.03
CA ASN A 152 10.58 -3.64 7.98
C ASN A 152 9.71 -4.91 8.01
N LEU A 153 10.24 -6.05 7.57
CA LEU A 153 9.46 -7.27 7.30
C LEU A 153 8.78 -7.83 8.56
N ILE A 154 9.37 -7.63 9.75
CA ILE A 154 8.81 -8.13 11.02
C ILE A 154 7.52 -7.38 11.34
N GLU A 155 7.55 -6.05 11.31
CA GLU A 155 6.41 -5.18 11.58
C GLU A 155 5.32 -5.36 10.53
N VAL A 156 5.71 -5.45 9.26
CA VAL A 156 4.80 -5.68 8.14
C VAL A 156 4.09 -7.03 8.27
N ASN A 157 4.82 -8.11 8.58
CA ASN A 157 4.21 -9.43 8.79
C ASN A 157 3.26 -9.45 9.99
N ALA A 158 3.57 -8.71 11.06
CA ALA A 158 2.66 -8.58 12.21
C ALA A 158 1.35 -7.88 11.81
N GLY A 159 1.41 -6.82 11.01
CA GLY A 159 0.24 -6.14 10.46
C GLY A 159 -0.58 -7.03 9.52
N ILE A 160 0.09 -7.73 8.60
CA ILE A 160 -0.57 -8.66 7.66
C ILE A 160 -1.30 -9.77 8.44
N TYR A 161 -0.65 -10.36 9.44
CA TYR A 161 -1.26 -11.39 10.27
C TYR A 161 -2.50 -10.87 11.02
N ALA A 162 -2.40 -9.70 11.62
CA ALA A 162 -3.54 -9.07 12.32
C ALA A 162 -4.71 -8.74 11.38
N ALA A 163 -4.42 -8.38 10.13
CA ALA A 163 -5.41 -8.10 9.08
C ALA A 163 -5.99 -9.38 8.45
N GLY A 164 -5.51 -10.59 8.81
CA GLY A 164 -5.95 -11.86 8.24
C GLY A 164 -5.40 -12.13 6.83
N GLY A 165 -4.33 -11.44 6.45
CA GLY A 165 -3.63 -11.63 5.17
C GLY A 165 -2.60 -12.76 5.18
N ILE A 166 -1.91 -12.95 4.05
CA ILE A 166 -0.87 -13.95 3.86
C ILE A 166 0.49 -13.30 4.15
N SER A 167 1.11 -13.61 5.29
CA SER A 167 2.44 -13.10 5.67
C SER A 167 3.52 -13.58 4.69
N PHE A 168 4.58 -12.80 4.56
CA PHE A 168 5.80 -13.25 3.89
C PHE A 168 6.40 -14.40 4.71
N GLU A 169 6.55 -15.55 4.08
CA GLU A 169 7.07 -16.74 4.74
C GLU A 169 8.53 -16.52 5.17
N THR A 170 8.87 -16.98 6.38
CA THR A 170 10.25 -17.03 6.86
C THR A 170 10.78 -18.45 6.73
N GLY A 171 12.06 -18.60 6.31
CA GLY A 171 12.70 -19.92 6.22
C GLY A 171 12.39 -20.71 4.95
N THR A 172 11.58 -20.20 4.03
CA THR A 172 11.33 -20.77 2.70
C THR A 172 12.03 -19.97 1.61
N SER A 173 12.29 -20.60 0.46
CA SER A 173 12.90 -19.90 -0.68
C SER A 173 11.80 -19.30 -1.55
N TRP A 174 11.69 -17.97 -1.55
CA TRP A 174 10.83 -17.22 -2.47
C TRP A 174 11.60 -16.05 -3.10
N ALA A 175 11.10 -15.57 -4.23
CA ALA A 175 11.55 -14.35 -4.85
C ALA A 175 10.34 -13.58 -5.37
N TYR A 176 10.34 -12.26 -5.18
CA TYR A 176 9.32 -11.34 -5.68
C TYR A 176 9.89 -10.48 -6.79
N TRP A 177 9.12 -10.35 -7.87
CA TRP A 177 9.42 -9.40 -8.94
C TRP A 177 9.41 -7.97 -8.44
N SER A 178 10.31 -7.16 -8.97
CA SER A 178 10.19 -5.70 -8.95
C SER A 178 9.83 -5.18 -10.35
N SER A 179 9.33 -3.93 -10.41
CA SER A 179 9.16 -3.20 -11.68
C SER A 179 10.46 -2.57 -12.19
N THR A 180 11.58 -2.76 -11.48
CA THR A 180 12.88 -2.17 -11.83
C THR A 180 13.63 -3.07 -12.81
N GLU A 181 13.84 -2.61 -14.04
CA GLU A 181 14.60 -3.36 -15.03
C GLU A 181 16.10 -3.35 -14.75
N TYR A 182 16.76 -4.48 -14.99
CA TYR A 182 18.21 -4.58 -15.09
C TYR A 182 18.69 -4.33 -16.53
N SER A 183 18.00 -4.93 -17.50
CA SER A 183 18.27 -4.84 -18.95
C SER A 183 17.04 -5.29 -19.72
N SER A 184 17.04 -5.21 -21.03
CA SER A 184 15.93 -5.65 -21.90
C SER A 184 15.48 -7.12 -21.73
N GLN A 185 16.23 -7.94 -20.98
CA GLN A 185 15.92 -9.37 -20.78
C GLN A 185 15.83 -9.75 -19.30
N TYR A 186 16.29 -8.88 -18.38
CA TYR A 186 16.41 -9.18 -16.97
C TYR A 186 15.80 -8.05 -16.13
N THR A 187 15.13 -8.43 -15.06
CA THR A 187 14.62 -7.49 -14.06
C THR A 187 15.08 -7.89 -12.66
N TRP A 188 15.09 -6.93 -11.74
CA TRP A 188 15.50 -7.16 -10.37
C TRP A 188 14.42 -7.90 -9.56
N VAL A 189 14.88 -8.76 -8.66
CA VAL A 189 14.04 -9.50 -7.71
C VAL A 189 14.59 -9.35 -6.29
N LEU A 190 13.67 -9.40 -5.32
CA LEU A 190 13.98 -9.58 -3.90
C LEU A 190 13.84 -11.06 -3.54
N HIS A 191 14.88 -11.64 -2.95
CA HIS A 191 14.85 -12.99 -2.40
C HIS A 191 14.51 -13.01 -0.90
N SER A 192 14.04 -14.16 -0.41
CA SER A 192 13.64 -14.39 0.98
C SER A 192 14.74 -14.16 2.02
N ASN A 193 16.00 -14.20 1.61
CA ASN A 193 17.15 -13.92 2.47
C ASN A 193 17.57 -12.42 2.47
N GLY A 194 16.78 -11.55 1.83
CA GLY A 194 17.07 -10.13 1.65
C GLY A 194 18.07 -9.83 0.54
N GLY A 195 18.55 -10.83 -0.17
CA GLY A 195 19.41 -10.64 -1.33
C GLY A 195 18.65 -10.13 -2.54
N PHE A 196 19.30 -9.30 -3.33
CA PHE A 196 18.80 -8.85 -4.63
C PHE A 196 19.58 -9.56 -5.73
N ASN A 197 18.87 -9.96 -6.78
CA ASN A 197 19.47 -10.52 -7.99
C ASN A 197 18.71 -10.01 -9.20
N ASN A 198 19.31 -10.14 -10.38
CA ASN A 198 18.59 -9.95 -11.63
C ASN A 198 18.22 -11.34 -12.19
N GLU A 199 17.02 -11.46 -12.69
CA GLU A 199 16.52 -12.68 -13.24
C GLU A 199 15.86 -12.47 -14.59
N ASN A 200 15.90 -13.53 -15.41
CA ASN A 200 15.28 -13.50 -16.73
C ASN A 200 13.76 -13.29 -16.60
N MET A 201 13.24 -12.30 -17.32
CA MET A 201 11.85 -11.87 -17.26
C MET A 201 10.85 -12.96 -17.63
N THR A 202 11.28 -14.00 -18.35
CA THR A 202 10.44 -15.17 -18.69
C THR A 202 10.40 -16.24 -17.60
N ASN A 203 11.19 -16.10 -16.53
CA ASN A 203 11.03 -16.93 -15.34
C ASN A 203 9.74 -16.55 -14.61
N SER A 204 9.20 -17.47 -13.80
CA SER A 204 8.09 -17.18 -12.91
C SER A 204 8.59 -16.86 -11.51
N ARG A 205 8.18 -15.70 -10.97
CA ARG A 205 8.41 -15.28 -9.59
C ARG A 205 7.13 -14.72 -9.01
N ARG A 206 7.06 -14.68 -7.67
CA ARG A 206 5.91 -14.15 -6.95
C ARG A 206 5.68 -12.68 -7.26
N VAL A 207 4.42 -12.30 -7.25
CA VAL A 207 3.96 -10.92 -7.39
C VAL A 207 3.21 -10.54 -6.12
N ARG A 208 3.53 -9.37 -5.57
CA ARG A 208 2.77 -8.75 -4.50
C ARG A 208 2.66 -7.27 -4.77
N ALA A 209 1.44 -6.77 -4.82
CA ALA A 209 1.17 -5.39 -5.20
C ALA A 209 1.51 -4.42 -4.08
N ALA A 210 1.97 -3.23 -4.44
CA ALA A 210 2.13 -2.10 -3.54
C ALA A 210 1.16 -0.98 -3.92
N ARG A 211 0.90 -0.05 -2.99
CA ARG A 211 0.02 1.09 -3.18
C ARG A 211 0.57 2.32 -2.47
N ASN A 212 0.44 3.48 -3.10
CA ASN A 212 0.62 4.76 -2.42
C ASN A 212 -0.60 5.07 -1.54
N PHE A 213 -0.38 5.69 -0.39
CA PHE A 213 -1.46 6.28 0.40
C PHE A 213 -1.12 7.71 0.85
N SER A 214 -2.17 8.50 1.10
CA SER A 214 -2.08 9.84 1.67
C SER A 214 -3.18 10.02 2.72
N LEU A 215 -2.82 10.54 3.90
CA LEU A 215 -3.74 10.87 4.98
C LEU A 215 -4.09 12.36 5.03
N ASP A 216 -3.67 13.13 4.03
CA ASP A 216 -4.06 14.53 3.87
C ASP A 216 -5.47 14.57 3.25
N GLN A 217 -6.44 14.98 4.07
CA GLN A 217 -7.82 15.27 3.66
C GLN A 217 -8.15 16.71 3.96
#